data_4104df2dbd1261bd310351a88931bcba
#
_entry.id   4104df2dbd1261bd310351a88931bcba
#
_cell.length_a   1.000
_cell.length_b   1.000
_cell.length_c   1.000
_cell.angle_alpha   90.00
_cell.angle_beta   90.00
_cell.angle_gamma   90.00
#
_symmetry.space_group_name_H-M   'P 1'
#
loop_
_entity.id
_entity.type
_entity.pdbx_description
1 polymer ?
#
loop_
_entity_poly.entity_id
_entity_poly.type
_entity_poly.pdbx_seq_one_letter_code
_entity_poly.pdbx_strand_id
1 'polypeptide(L)'
;MNRFRRTPRLLRSLVLLATFVLAGVALPTSAAGVLRVLSWPGYADADLVKVFEQRTGSTVQITFVDSDDTLWQKINQNNAQDFDVFAVNSAELQRYLPAGLVAPINTAAIPNIARQLPRFREVSAIAGLVQQGKVFSVPYTYSEMGLIYDRKQFQVPPNSIEALWDPRWRGKVLLYNGSTHNFSLAAQSLGNTNPFRLDKAQWPAAVDRLIALRRNALGFYTQPDESVDMFRRRGAALMFANYGSQQVQLLKAAGVDAGYVVPKEGALAWLDGWAITRNATNAKLAHEWINYLLEPAPGQALLTRQGLANTTSESPMLRPDDRVIWLEPVEDVARRTRLWDRIFSGDRASKVLSP
;
A
#
# COMPACT_ATOMS: atom_id res chain seq x y z
N MET A 1 -69.54 87.45 -26.66
CA MET A 1 -68.94 86.57 -27.72
C MET A 1 -67.47 86.49 -27.44
N ASN A 2 -66.98 85.56 -26.65
CA ASN A 2 -65.56 85.31 -26.46
C ASN A 2 -65.33 83.84 -26.10
N ARG A 3 -64.66 83.15 -26.95
CA ARG A 3 -64.33 81.73 -26.76
C ARG A 3 -63.04 81.55 -25.97
N PHE A 4 -63.11 80.93 -24.81
CA PHE A 4 -61.90 80.56 -24.05
C PHE A 4 -61.45 79.14 -24.57
N ARG A 5 -60.25 79.08 -25.08
CA ARG A 5 -59.55 77.82 -25.37
C ARG A 5 -58.76 77.44 -24.11
N ARG A 6 -59.04 76.27 -23.56
CA ARG A 6 -58.26 75.58 -22.55
C ARG A 6 -57.24 74.65 -23.19
N THR A 7 -55.99 74.85 -22.89
CA THR A 7 -54.89 73.92 -23.21
C THR A 7 -54.77 72.79 -22.15
N PRO A 8 -54.55 71.51 -22.52
CA PRO A 8 -54.32 70.49 -21.53
C PRO A 8 -52.85 70.41 -21.10
N ARG A 9 -52.65 70.28 -19.80
CA ARG A 9 -51.35 70.02 -19.19
C ARG A 9 -50.94 68.57 -19.44
N LEU A 10 -49.83 68.36 -20.10
CA LEU A 10 -49.13 67.07 -20.22
C LEU A 10 -48.44 66.73 -18.90
N LEU A 11 -48.90 65.68 -18.24
CA LEU A 11 -48.20 65.03 -17.13
C LEU A 11 -47.01 64.21 -17.72
N ARG A 12 -45.78 64.63 -17.43
CA ARG A 12 -44.58 63.82 -17.72
C ARG A 12 -44.38 62.86 -16.56
N SER A 13 -44.71 61.57 -16.80
CA SER A 13 -44.35 60.48 -15.90
C SER A 13 -42.85 60.14 -16.13
N LEU A 14 -42.03 60.38 -15.09
CA LEU A 14 -40.64 59.93 -15.05
C LEU A 14 -40.62 58.42 -14.69
N VAL A 15 -40.28 57.57 -15.65
CA VAL A 15 -40.01 56.16 -15.44
C VAL A 15 -38.53 56.06 -15.04
N LEU A 16 -38.23 55.85 -13.74
CA LEU A 16 -36.90 55.47 -13.28
C LEU A 16 -36.66 54.00 -13.61
N LEU A 17 -35.79 53.75 -14.58
CA LEU A 17 -35.27 52.41 -14.91
C LEU A 17 -34.13 52.12 -13.89
N ALA A 18 -34.45 51.31 -12.88
CA ALA A 18 -33.43 50.77 -11.96
C ALA A 18 -32.70 49.60 -12.66
N THR A 19 -31.53 49.90 -13.21
CA THR A 19 -30.59 48.86 -13.70
C THR A 19 -29.93 48.21 -12.51
N PHE A 20 -30.43 46.99 -12.17
CA PHE A 20 -29.74 46.09 -11.26
C PHE A 20 -28.49 45.52 -11.97
N VAL A 21 -27.32 46.07 -11.66
CA VAL A 21 -26.05 45.47 -12.02
C VAL A 21 -25.86 44.26 -11.11
N LEU A 22 -26.15 43.03 -11.60
CA LEU A 22 -25.71 41.81 -10.98
C LEU A 22 -24.18 41.78 -11.11
N ALA A 23 -23.47 42.25 -10.09
CA ALA A 23 -22.05 41.96 -9.94
C ALA A 23 -21.93 40.44 -9.68
N GLY A 24 -21.73 39.70 -10.75
CA GLY A 24 -21.35 38.27 -10.66
C GLY A 24 -20.03 38.22 -9.88
N VAL A 25 -20.09 37.76 -8.63
CA VAL A 25 -18.91 37.33 -7.88
C VAL A 25 -18.36 36.15 -8.65
N ALA A 26 -17.41 36.39 -9.56
CA ALA A 26 -16.60 35.33 -10.13
C ALA A 26 -15.78 34.76 -8.95
N LEU A 27 -16.26 33.65 -8.39
CA LEU A 27 -15.43 32.82 -7.53
C LEU A 27 -14.18 32.49 -8.35
N PRO A 28 -12.97 32.67 -7.78
CA PRO A 28 -11.77 32.25 -8.49
C PRO A 28 -11.90 30.76 -8.75
N THR A 29 -12.14 30.37 -9.99
CA THR A 29 -11.90 29.01 -10.46
C THR A 29 -10.40 28.80 -10.30
N SER A 30 -10.00 28.25 -9.15
CA SER A 30 -8.66 27.68 -9.02
C SER A 30 -8.49 26.76 -10.23
N ALA A 31 -7.47 27.02 -11.04
CA ALA A 31 -7.18 26.19 -12.20
C ALA A 31 -7.15 24.75 -11.71
N ALA A 32 -8.06 23.94 -12.26
CA ALA A 32 -8.18 22.53 -11.89
C ALA A 32 -6.81 21.87 -12.07
N GLY A 33 -6.11 21.60 -10.96
CA GLY A 33 -4.79 20.98 -10.99
C GLY A 33 -4.90 19.51 -11.35
N VAL A 34 -3.85 18.93 -11.91
CA VAL A 34 -3.73 17.49 -12.12
C VAL A 34 -2.88 16.92 -10.98
N LEU A 35 -3.38 15.92 -10.28
CA LEU A 35 -2.62 15.13 -9.31
C LEU A 35 -2.20 13.81 -9.96
N ARG A 36 -0.89 13.58 -10.06
CA ARG A 36 -0.32 12.36 -10.63
C ARG A 36 0.05 11.41 -9.50
N VAL A 37 -0.65 10.29 -9.44
CA VAL A 37 -0.56 9.29 -8.36
C VAL A 37 0.07 8.02 -8.89
N LEU A 38 1.08 7.49 -8.19
CA LEU A 38 1.61 6.16 -8.43
C LEU A 38 1.22 5.26 -7.26
N SER A 39 0.53 4.15 -7.52
CA SER A 39 -0.13 3.39 -6.47
C SER A 39 -0.23 1.90 -6.77
N TRP A 40 -0.59 1.15 -5.76
CA TRP A 40 -0.99 -0.25 -5.87
C TRP A 40 -2.47 -0.36 -6.22
N PRO A 41 -2.89 -1.40 -6.97
CA PRO A 41 -4.31 -1.69 -7.18
C PRO A 41 -5.07 -1.82 -5.86
N GLY A 42 -6.26 -1.23 -5.80
CA GLY A 42 -7.13 -1.30 -4.61
C GLY A 42 -6.86 -0.25 -3.52
N TYR A 43 -5.82 0.59 -3.64
CA TYR A 43 -5.57 1.64 -2.63
C TYR A 43 -6.46 2.88 -2.81
N ALA A 44 -7.01 3.08 -4.00
CA ALA A 44 -7.96 4.14 -4.28
C ALA A 44 -8.88 3.72 -5.42
N ASP A 45 -10.07 3.27 -5.09
CA ASP A 45 -11.08 2.87 -6.06
C ASP A 45 -11.63 4.08 -6.84
N ALA A 46 -12.09 3.86 -8.05
CA ALA A 46 -12.50 4.94 -8.97
C ALA A 46 -13.62 5.84 -8.42
N ASP A 47 -14.54 5.31 -7.61
CA ASP A 47 -15.59 6.09 -6.96
C ASP A 47 -15.03 7.01 -5.86
N LEU A 48 -14.02 6.57 -5.12
CA LEU A 48 -13.31 7.38 -4.12
C LEU A 48 -12.51 8.49 -4.80
N VAL A 49 -11.83 8.17 -5.90
CA VAL A 49 -11.13 9.15 -6.74
C VAL A 49 -12.09 10.24 -7.20
N LYS A 50 -13.24 9.85 -7.73
CA LYS A 50 -14.26 10.79 -8.20
C LYS A 50 -14.77 11.73 -7.10
N VAL A 51 -14.92 11.24 -5.86
CA VAL A 51 -15.28 12.09 -4.71
C VAL A 51 -14.20 13.11 -4.42
N PHE A 52 -12.92 12.72 -4.46
CA PHE A 52 -11.80 13.64 -4.29
C PHE A 52 -11.78 14.73 -5.38
N GLU A 53 -11.91 14.32 -6.64
CA GLU A 53 -11.96 15.24 -7.79
C GLU A 53 -13.10 16.27 -7.66
N GLN A 54 -14.29 15.81 -7.26
CA GLN A 54 -15.44 16.69 -7.04
C GLN A 54 -15.22 17.71 -5.91
N ARG A 55 -14.55 17.29 -4.83
CA ARG A 55 -14.27 18.16 -3.68
C ARG A 55 -13.21 19.21 -3.97
N THR A 56 -12.22 18.86 -4.78
CA THR A 56 -11.05 19.71 -5.03
C THR A 56 -11.12 20.48 -6.36
N GLY A 57 -12.03 20.08 -7.26
CA GLY A 57 -12.06 20.58 -8.63
C GLY A 57 -10.85 20.14 -9.46
N SER A 58 -10.10 19.13 -9.02
CA SER A 58 -8.90 18.62 -9.69
C SER A 58 -9.19 17.38 -10.54
N THR A 59 -8.21 16.95 -11.33
CA THR A 59 -8.19 15.67 -12.02
C THR A 59 -7.12 14.80 -11.41
N VAL A 60 -7.42 13.52 -11.15
CA VAL A 60 -6.46 12.54 -10.61
C VAL A 60 -6.07 11.54 -11.70
N GLN A 61 -4.79 11.43 -11.97
CA GLN A 61 -4.22 10.45 -12.88
C GLN A 61 -3.49 9.38 -12.08
N ILE A 62 -4.05 8.17 -12.03
CA ILE A 62 -3.45 7.05 -11.31
C ILE A 62 -2.72 6.13 -12.28
N THR A 63 -1.47 5.83 -11.95
CA THR A 63 -0.68 4.75 -12.55
C THR A 63 -0.52 3.65 -11.51
N PHE A 64 -0.80 2.41 -11.89
CA PHE A 64 -0.59 1.26 -11.01
C PHE A 64 0.76 0.59 -11.26
N VAL A 65 1.29 0.01 -10.19
CA VAL A 65 2.49 -0.82 -10.18
C VAL A 65 2.17 -2.21 -9.65
N ASP A 66 3.03 -3.16 -9.98
CA ASP A 66 2.92 -4.57 -9.63
C ASP A 66 4.06 -5.07 -8.72
N SER A 67 5.10 -4.26 -8.56
CA SER A 67 6.27 -4.60 -7.77
C SER A 67 6.99 -3.36 -7.23
N ASP A 68 7.75 -3.51 -6.15
CA ASP A 68 8.61 -2.47 -5.59
C ASP A 68 9.68 -2.03 -6.59
N ASP A 69 10.16 -2.94 -7.43
CA ASP A 69 11.13 -2.61 -8.47
C ASP A 69 10.52 -1.74 -9.59
N THR A 70 9.29 -2.05 -10.02
CA THR A 70 8.55 -1.19 -10.96
C THR A 70 8.26 0.18 -10.35
N LEU A 71 7.88 0.23 -9.06
CA LEU A 71 7.68 1.46 -8.32
C LEU A 71 8.95 2.32 -8.29
N TRP A 72 10.08 1.69 -7.92
CA TRP A 72 11.39 2.34 -7.92
C TRP A 72 11.78 2.90 -9.28
N GLN A 73 11.69 2.07 -10.32
CA GLN A 73 12.04 2.48 -11.68
C GLN A 73 11.25 3.71 -12.12
N LYS A 74 9.93 3.72 -11.89
CA LYS A 74 9.05 4.83 -12.27
C LYS A 74 9.36 6.13 -11.52
N ILE A 75 9.66 6.05 -10.23
CA ILE A 75 10.00 7.25 -9.43
C ILE A 75 11.42 7.73 -9.75
N ASN A 76 12.38 6.81 -9.91
CA ASN A 76 13.77 7.17 -10.21
C ASN A 76 13.94 7.68 -11.65
N GLN A 77 13.12 7.21 -12.58
CA GLN A 77 13.06 7.72 -13.94
C GLN A 77 12.70 9.21 -13.89
N ASN A 78 13.32 10.00 -14.77
CA ASN A 78 13.05 11.43 -14.87
C ASN A 78 13.14 12.20 -13.51
N ASN A 79 13.96 11.69 -12.57
CA ASN A 79 14.25 12.36 -11.29
C ASN A 79 12.96 12.73 -10.50
N ALA A 80 12.01 11.79 -10.38
CA ALA A 80 10.76 11.94 -9.68
C ALA A 80 9.83 13.08 -10.18
N GLN A 81 9.90 13.43 -11.48
CA GLN A 81 9.08 14.51 -12.07
C GLN A 81 7.72 14.02 -12.59
N ASP A 82 7.55 12.71 -12.80
CA ASP A 82 6.37 12.15 -13.47
C ASP A 82 5.17 11.97 -12.53
N PHE A 83 5.40 11.98 -11.22
CA PHE A 83 4.37 11.77 -10.20
C PHE A 83 4.46 12.84 -9.11
N ASP A 84 3.35 13.09 -8.42
CA ASP A 84 3.28 14.03 -7.30
C ASP A 84 3.27 13.29 -5.96
N VAL A 85 2.58 12.15 -5.90
CA VAL A 85 2.42 11.35 -4.69
C VAL A 85 2.46 9.85 -5.06
N PHE A 86 3.03 9.03 -4.18
CA PHE A 86 3.10 7.59 -4.41
C PHE A 86 2.98 6.80 -3.12
N ALA A 87 2.45 5.57 -3.25
CA ALA A 87 2.33 4.64 -2.14
C ALA A 87 3.57 3.72 -2.08
N VAL A 88 4.22 3.65 -0.92
CA VAL A 88 5.46 2.88 -0.73
C VAL A 88 5.49 2.30 0.67
N ASN A 89 6.04 1.09 0.82
CA ASN A 89 6.23 0.51 2.13
C ASN A 89 7.41 1.17 2.89
N SER A 90 7.33 1.11 4.23
CA SER A 90 8.30 1.77 5.11
C SER A 90 9.74 1.29 4.93
N ALA A 91 9.95 0.02 4.57
CA ALA A 91 11.28 -0.53 4.31
C ALA A 91 11.86 -0.02 2.99
N GLU A 92 11.06 -0.02 1.92
CA GLU A 92 11.48 0.47 0.60
C GLU A 92 11.68 1.99 0.56
N LEU A 93 10.96 2.76 1.37
CA LEU A 93 11.16 4.22 1.47
C LEU A 93 12.64 4.58 1.75
N GLN A 94 13.37 3.72 2.46
CA GLN A 94 14.79 3.90 2.77
C GLN A 94 15.69 3.92 1.54
N ARG A 95 15.20 3.47 0.40
CA ARG A 95 15.87 3.53 -0.90
C ARG A 95 15.71 4.90 -1.57
N TYR A 96 14.56 5.55 -1.37
CA TYR A 96 14.23 6.84 -1.99
C TYR A 96 14.83 8.04 -1.25
N LEU A 97 14.98 7.92 0.06
CA LEU A 97 15.52 8.99 0.91
C LEU A 97 16.96 9.39 0.53
N PRO A 98 17.95 8.50 0.50
CA PRO A 98 19.32 8.87 0.11
C PRO A 98 19.44 9.26 -1.36
N ALA A 99 18.54 8.76 -2.22
CA ALA A 99 18.47 9.17 -3.62
C ALA A 99 17.88 10.59 -3.82
N GLY A 100 17.34 11.20 -2.75
CA GLY A 100 16.75 12.54 -2.79
C GLY A 100 15.49 12.63 -3.65
N LEU A 101 14.71 11.54 -3.75
CA LEU A 101 13.53 11.44 -4.61
C LEU A 101 12.21 11.83 -3.91
N VAL A 102 12.25 12.02 -2.59
CA VAL A 102 11.09 12.35 -1.76
C VAL A 102 11.21 13.71 -1.10
N ALA A 103 10.09 14.38 -0.92
CA ALA A 103 10.00 15.64 -0.19
C ALA A 103 9.50 15.41 1.25
N PRO A 104 9.91 16.25 2.20
CA PRO A 104 9.31 16.28 3.53
C PRO A 104 7.82 16.62 3.45
N ILE A 105 7.01 15.93 4.25
CA ILE A 105 5.57 16.14 4.34
C ILE A 105 5.27 17.16 5.45
N ASN A 106 4.46 18.16 5.13
CA ASN A 106 3.88 19.05 6.13
C ASN A 106 2.69 18.37 6.81
N THR A 107 2.91 17.71 7.94
CA THR A 107 1.85 16.99 8.67
C THR A 107 0.73 17.90 9.18
N ALA A 108 0.99 19.20 9.39
CA ALA A 108 -0.06 20.16 9.75
C ALA A 108 -1.10 20.36 8.63
N ALA A 109 -0.74 20.07 7.37
CA ALA A 109 -1.66 20.09 6.24
C ALA A 109 -2.51 18.78 6.14
N ILE A 110 -2.31 17.82 7.05
CA ILE A 110 -2.98 16.51 7.04
C ILE A 110 -3.64 16.27 8.41
N PRO A 111 -4.70 17.02 8.78
CA PRO A 111 -5.32 16.90 10.11
C PRO A 111 -5.89 15.51 10.41
N ASN A 112 -6.22 14.71 9.40
CA ASN A 112 -6.72 13.35 9.57
C ASN A 112 -5.67 12.34 10.09
N ILE A 113 -4.40 12.71 10.21
CA ILE A 113 -3.40 11.95 10.98
C ILE A 113 -3.90 11.71 12.42
N ALA A 114 -4.63 12.65 13.00
CA ALA A 114 -5.22 12.49 14.32
C ALA A 114 -6.22 11.31 14.43
N ARG A 115 -6.75 10.82 13.32
CA ARG A 115 -7.65 9.65 13.26
C ARG A 115 -6.92 8.32 13.29
N GLN A 116 -5.62 8.32 13.03
CA GLN A 116 -4.83 7.09 13.03
C GLN A 116 -4.74 6.49 14.43
N LEU A 117 -4.65 5.17 14.48
CA LEU A 117 -4.36 4.45 15.72
C LEU A 117 -3.06 4.98 16.36
N PRO A 118 -2.94 5.00 17.69
CA PRO A 118 -1.78 5.57 18.38
C PRO A 118 -0.45 5.09 17.82
N ARG A 119 -0.32 3.78 17.53
CA ARG A 119 0.89 3.16 16.99
C ARG A 119 1.31 3.67 15.60
N PHE A 120 0.40 4.27 14.82
CA PHE A 120 0.68 4.82 13.50
C PHE A 120 0.75 6.35 13.50
N ARG A 121 0.11 6.99 14.47
CA ARG A 121 0.12 8.45 14.64
C ARG A 121 1.49 8.96 15.07
N GLU A 122 2.17 8.21 15.92
CA GLU A 122 3.53 8.50 16.37
C GLU A 122 4.56 8.07 15.30
N VAL A 123 4.53 8.75 14.13
CA VAL A 123 5.38 8.41 12.98
C VAL A 123 6.86 8.34 13.30
N SER A 124 7.32 9.08 14.32
CA SER A 124 8.71 9.04 14.80
C SER A 124 9.12 7.70 15.43
N ALA A 125 8.14 6.93 15.89
CA ALA A 125 8.37 5.58 16.43
C ALA A 125 8.44 4.50 15.34
N ILE A 126 8.07 4.84 14.10
CA ILE A 126 8.09 3.90 12.97
C ILE A 126 9.42 4.06 12.24
N ALA A 127 10.20 2.98 12.21
CA ALA A 127 11.51 2.98 11.58
C ALA A 127 11.39 3.44 10.10
N GLY A 128 12.22 4.41 9.73
CA GLY A 128 12.37 4.84 8.36
C GLY A 128 11.41 5.91 7.85
N LEU A 129 10.37 6.29 8.59
CA LEU A 129 9.45 7.34 8.14
C LEU A 129 9.92 8.76 8.46
N VAL A 130 10.84 8.90 9.41
CA VAL A 130 11.38 10.20 9.84
C VAL A 130 12.89 10.23 9.64
N GLN A 131 13.38 11.28 8.99
CA GLN A 131 14.81 11.55 8.85
C GLN A 131 15.10 13.02 9.20
N GLN A 132 16.07 13.25 10.08
CA GLN A 132 16.44 14.62 10.53
C GLN A 132 15.23 15.42 11.05
N GLY A 133 14.31 14.78 11.78
CA GLY A 133 13.11 15.40 12.33
C GLY A 133 12.01 15.72 11.31
N LYS A 134 12.17 15.32 10.05
CA LYS A 134 11.18 15.54 8.98
C LYS A 134 10.49 14.23 8.63
N VAL A 135 9.17 14.27 8.46
CA VAL A 135 8.34 13.13 8.04
C VAL A 135 8.38 13.01 6.51
N PHE A 136 8.57 11.81 5.99
CA PHE A 136 8.65 11.55 4.54
C PHE A 136 7.55 10.60 4.03
N SER A 137 6.84 9.93 4.92
CA SER A 137 5.67 9.15 4.54
C SER A 137 4.64 9.17 5.67
N VAL A 138 3.37 9.14 5.30
CA VAL A 138 2.23 9.03 6.23
C VAL A 138 1.66 7.63 6.12
N PRO A 139 1.65 6.83 7.20
CA PRO A 139 1.09 5.48 7.22
C PRO A 139 -0.35 5.44 6.68
N TYR A 140 -0.69 4.44 5.88
CA TYR A 140 -1.99 4.32 5.25
C TYR A 140 -2.63 2.94 5.44
N THR A 141 -1.97 1.89 4.98
CA THR A 141 -2.47 0.53 5.02
C THR A 141 -1.36 -0.45 5.40
N TYR A 142 -1.75 -1.60 5.94
CA TYR A 142 -0.80 -2.63 6.35
C TYR A 142 -1.42 -4.02 6.23
N SER A 143 -0.57 -5.03 6.17
CA SER A 143 -1.00 -6.41 6.38
C SER A 143 0.14 -7.25 6.93
N GLU A 144 -0.24 -8.25 7.68
CA GLU A 144 0.62 -9.30 8.21
C GLU A 144 0.69 -10.49 7.26
N MET A 145 1.90 -11.02 7.03
CA MET A 145 2.18 -12.17 6.17
C MET A 145 2.06 -13.47 6.98
N GLY A 146 0.83 -13.85 7.28
CA GLY A 146 0.56 -15.07 8.02
C GLY A 146 0.50 -16.33 7.14
N LEU A 147 -0.12 -17.36 7.66
CA LEU A 147 -0.36 -18.63 6.95
C LEU A 147 -1.83 -18.77 6.63
N ILE A 148 -2.15 -18.99 5.35
CA ILE A 148 -3.46 -19.40 4.89
C ILE A 148 -3.44 -20.91 4.70
N TYR A 149 -4.45 -21.60 5.22
CA TYR A 149 -4.56 -23.05 5.13
C TYR A 149 -5.96 -23.50 4.69
N ASP A 150 -6.04 -24.61 3.97
CA ASP A 150 -7.29 -25.26 3.59
C ASP A 150 -7.85 -26.03 4.78
N ARG A 151 -9.03 -25.61 5.30
CA ARG A 151 -9.69 -26.26 6.45
C ARG A 151 -10.07 -27.71 6.18
N LYS A 152 -10.21 -28.12 4.92
CA LYS A 152 -10.50 -29.51 4.56
C LYS A 152 -9.28 -30.41 4.70
N GLN A 153 -8.08 -29.86 4.55
CA GLN A 153 -6.82 -30.60 4.63
C GLN A 153 -6.14 -30.49 6.01
N PHE A 154 -6.42 -29.39 6.76
CA PHE A 154 -5.92 -29.19 8.12
C PHE A 154 -7.03 -29.35 9.15
N GLN A 155 -7.00 -30.45 9.91
CA GLN A 155 -7.90 -30.64 11.04
C GLN A 155 -7.61 -29.68 12.21
N VAL A 156 -6.32 -29.35 12.38
CA VAL A 156 -5.84 -28.38 13.37
C VAL A 156 -5.08 -27.27 12.62
N PRO A 157 -5.37 -25.99 12.89
CA PRO A 157 -4.66 -24.89 12.28
C PRO A 157 -3.14 -25.00 12.49
N PRO A 158 -2.31 -24.70 11.46
CA PRO A 158 -0.86 -24.64 11.64
C PRO A 158 -0.51 -23.50 12.61
N ASN A 159 0.39 -23.74 13.55
CA ASN A 159 0.79 -22.74 14.55
C ASN A 159 2.22 -22.25 14.40
N SER A 160 2.93 -22.68 13.36
CA SER A 160 4.34 -22.38 13.14
C SER A 160 4.62 -22.23 11.64
N ILE A 161 5.54 -21.32 11.28
CA ILE A 161 6.05 -21.18 9.92
C ILE A 161 6.72 -22.46 9.42
N GLU A 162 7.17 -23.35 10.32
CA GLU A 162 7.75 -24.65 9.98
C GLU A 162 6.81 -25.53 9.15
N ALA A 163 5.51 -25.30 9.22
CA ALA A 163 4.53 -25.99 8.37
C ALA A 163 4.83 -25.83 6.87
N LEU A 164 5.46 -24.74 6.45
CA LEU A 164 5.85 -24.51 5.06
C LEU A 164 6.93 -25.51 4.58
N TRP A 165 7.75 -26.03 5.49
CA TRP A 165 8.82 -27.01 5.22
C TRP A 165 8.41 -28.45 5.51
N ASP A 166 7.23 -28.68 6.08
CA ASP A 166 6.77 -30.01 6.46
C ASP A 166 6.60 -30.90 5.20
N PRO A 167 7.33 -32.02 5.09
CA PRO A 167 7.28 -32.89 3.92
C PRO A 167 5.89 -33.55 3.68
N ARG A 168 5.01 -33.59 4.68
CA ARG A 168 3.61 -34.02 4.52
C ARG A 168 2.84 -33.13 3.53
N TRP A 169 3.24 -31.89 3.39
CA TRP A 169 2.64 -30.91 2.48
C TRP A 169 3.41 -30.71 1.19
N ARG A 170 4.38 -31.57 0.88
CA ARG A 170 5.15 -31.45 -0.37
C ARG A 170 4.27 -31.38 -1.60
N GLY A 171 4.51 -30.39 -2.46
CA GLY A 171 3.71 -30.12 -3.64
C GLY A 171 2.33 -29.51 -3.36
N LYS A 172 2.08 -29.04 -2.12
CA LYS A 172 0.82 -28.39 -1.71
C LYS A 172 1.01 -27.03 -1.02
N VAL A 173 2.23 -26.50 -1.01
CA VAL A 173 2.58 -25.21 -0.39
C VAL A 173 2.73 -24.15 -1.46
N LEU A 174 1.98 -23.06 -1.37
CA LEU A 174 2.13 -21.88 -2.22
C LEU A 174 2.99 -20.83 -1.51
N LEU A 175 3.88 -20.22 -2.27
CA LEU A 175 4.83 -19.24 -1.79
C LEU A 175 4.79 -17.98 -2.66
N TYR A 176 5.18 -16.86 -2.08
CA TYR A 176 5.38 -15.63 -2.82
C TYR A 176 6.72 -15.65 -3.57
N ASN A 177 6.74 -15.14 -4.80
CA ASN A 177 7.97 -14.99 -5.58
C ASN A 177 8.64 -13.64 -5.26
N GLY A 178 9.27 -13.54 -4.11
CA GLY A 178 9.96 -12.32 -3.67
C GLY A 178 11.21 -12.60 -2.86
N SER A 179 12.34 -12.07 -3.30
CA SER A 179 13.67 -12.35 -2.73
C SER A 179 13.81 -11.90 -1.28
N THR A 180 13.48 -10.64 -0.99
CA THR A 180 13.65 -10.03 0.34
C THR A 180 12.79 -10.73 1.39
N HIS A 181 11.52 -10.98 1.08
CA HIS A 181 10.58 -11.62 1.98
C HIS A 181 10.93 -13.09 2.25
N ASN A 182 11.31 -13.84 1.21
CA ASN A 182 11.67 -15.25 1.36
C ASN A 182 12.95 -15.44 2.17
N PHE A 183 13.97 -14.58 1.98
CA PHE A 183 15.17 -14.62 2.82
C PHE A 183 14.86 -14.25 4.27
N SER A 184 13.99 -13.27 4.50
CA SER A 184 13.56 -12.92 5.87
C SER A 184 12.75 -14.03 6.52
N LEU A 185 11.86 -14.70 5.77
CA LEU A 185 11.13 -15.89 6.24
C LEU A 185 12.07 -17.05 6.59
N ALA A 186 13.08 -17.30 5.75
CA ALA A 186 14.08 -18.33 6.03
C ALA A 186 14.92 -17.99 7.27
N ALA A 187 15.36 -16.74 7.41
CA ALA A 187 16.09 -16.26 8.58
C ALA A 187 15.25 -16.41 9.86
N GLN A 188 13.97 -16.04 9.81
CA GLN A 188 13.04 -16.22 10.92
C GLN A 188 12.90 -17.69 11.30
N SER A 189 12.76 -18.61 10.32
CA SER A 189 12.66 -20.04 10.58
C SER A 189 13.94 -20.66 11.19
N LEU A 190 15.07 -20.01 10.97
CA LEU A 190 16.35 -20.38 11.59
C LEU A 190 16.55 -19.76 12.99
N GLY A 191 15.54 -19.05 13.50
CA GLY A 191 15.58 -18.43 14.82
C GLY A 191 16.38 -17.13 14.89
N ASN A 192 16.66 -16.49 13.76
CA ASN A 192 17.36 -15.21 13.76
C ASN A 192 16.50 -14.13 14.45
N THR A 193 17.08 -13.43 15.40
CA THR A 193 16.39 -12.37 16.14
C THR A 193 16.04 -11.15 15.28
N ASN A 194 16.87 -10.88 14.26
CA ASN A 194 16.57 -9.90 13.22
C ASN A 194 16.57 -10.59 11.83
N PRO A 195 15.40 -10.92 11.26
CA PRO A 195 15.31 -11.63 10.00
C PRO A 195 15.68 -10.77 8.78
N PHE A 196 15.86 -9.46 8.96
CA PHE A 196 16.22 -8.52 7.90
C PHE A 196 17.73 -8.32 7.76
N ARG A 197 18.53 -8.89 8.68
CA ARG A 197 19.99 -8.72 8.72
C ARG A 197 20.67 -10.09 8.78
N LEU A 198 21.09 -10.61 7.62
CA LEU A 198 21.92 -11.80 7.52
C LEU A 198 23.39 -11.43 7.55
N ASP A 199 24.15 -11.97 8.48
CA ASP A 199 25.60 -11.90 8.46
C ASP A 199 26.23 -12.91 7.48
N LYS A 200 27.55 -12.81 7.29
CA LYS A 200 28.26 -13.66 6.32
C LYS A 200 28.12 -15.16 6.63
N ALA A 201 28.03 -15.53 7.89
CA ALA A 201 27.98 -16.94 8.32
C ALA A 201 26.57 -17.52 8.16
N GLN A 202 25.52 -16.70 8.15
CA GLN A 202 24.13 -17.12 8.09
C GLN A 202 23.64 -17.41 6.66
N TRP A 203 24.28 -16.83 5.62
CA TRP A 203 23.86 -16.99 4.23
C TRP A 203 23.77 -18.45 3.77
N PRO A 204 24.76 -19.35 4.03
CA PRO A 204 24.66 -20.74 3.59
C PRO A 204 23.41 -21.44 4.15
N ALA A 205 23.14 -21.29 5.44
CA ALA A 205 21.96 -21.89 6.08
C ALA A 205 20.65 -21.34 5.52
N ALA A 206 20.56 -20.04 5.26
CA ALA A 206 19.39 -19.41 4.65
C ALA A 206 19.16 -19.91 3.21
N VAL A 207 20.21 -20.06 2.41
CA VAL A 207 20.13 -20.63 1.05
C VAL A 207 19.67 -22.10 1.08
N ASP A 208 20.24 -22.93 1.94
CA ASP A 208 19.81 -24.32 2.08
C ASP A 208 18.34 -24.42 2.50
N ARG A 209 17.94 -23.54 3.41
CA ARG A 209 16.55 -23.46 3.90
C ARG A 209 15.58 -23.10 2.77
N LEU A 210 15.94 -22.12 1.93
CA LEU A 210 15.14 -21.72 0.77
C LEU A 210 15.10 -22.77 -0.34
N ILE A 211 16.20 -23.49 -0.58
CA ILE A 211 16.20 -24.63 -1.50
C ILE A 211 15.26 -25.74 -1.01
N ALA A 212 15.26 -26.01 0.29
CA ALA A 212 14.33 -26.97 0.89
C ALA A 212 12.86 -26.50 0.74
N LEU A 213 12.60 -25.22 0.98
CA LEU A 213 11.29 -24.61 0.81
C LEU A 213 10.80 -24.72 -0.64
N ARG A 214 11.64 -24.37 -1.62
CA ARG A 214 11.31 -24.53 -3.04
C ARG A 214 10.96 -25.98 -3.41
N ARG A 215 11.68 -26.97 -2.87
CA ARG A 215 11.41 -28.39 -3.12
C ARG A 215 10.09 -28.86 -2.51
N ASN A 216 9.59 -28.14 -1.51
CA ASN A 216 8.31 -28.41 -0.86
C ASN A 216 7.15 -27.67 -1.56
N ALA A 217 7.44 -26.65 -2.37
CA ALA A 217 6.45 -25.81 -2.99
C ALA A 217 5.62 -26.52 -4.07
N LEU A 218 4.33 -26.19 -4.12
CA LEU A 218 3.44 -26.42 -5.26
C LEU A 218 3.77 -25.44 -6.40
N GLY A 219 4.10 -24.21 -6.04
CA GLY A 219 4.44 -23.13 -6.94
C GLY A 219 4.62 -21.80 -6.22
N PHE A 220 4.91 -20.80 -7.01
CA PHE A 220 5.13 -19.42 -6.57
C PHE A 220 4.16 -18.49 -7.28
N TYR A 221 3.64 -17.53 -6.58
CA TYR A 221 2.74 -16.51 -7.11
C TYR A 221 3.39 -15.11 -6.97
N THR A 222 2.95 -14.17 -7.79
CA THR A 222 3.36 -12.76 -7.75
C THR A 222 2.21 -11.84 -7.38
N GLN A 223 0.97 -12.20 -7.76
CA GLN A 223 -0.22 -11.39 -7.57
C GLN A 223 -1.23 -12.10 -6.65
N PRO A 224 -2.05 -11.34 -5.89
CA PRO A 224 -3.03 -11.94 -5.00
C PRO A 224 -4.06 -12.80 -5.73
N ASP A 225 -4.59 -12.37 -6.88
CA ASP A 225 -5.56 -13.13 -7.67
C ASP A 225 -4.95 -14.44 -8.21
N GLU A 226 -3.71 -14.40 -8.69
CA GLU A 226 -2.95 -15.57 -9.12
C GLU A 226 -2.86 -16.61 -7.98
N SER A 227 -2.56 -16.13 -6.77
CA SER A 227 -2.44 -17.01 -5.60
C SER A 227 -3.75 -17.74 -5.28
N VAL A 228 -4.88 -17.03 -5.40
CA VAL A 228 -6.23 -17.57 -5.17
C VAL A 228 -6.57 -18.62 -6.22
N ASP A 229 -6.30 -18.36 -7.49
CA ASP A 229 -6.51 -19.32 -8.58
C ASP A 229 -5.66 -20.58 -8.41
N MET A 230 -4.38 -20.41 -8.08
CA MET A 230 -3.47 -21.55 -7.79
C MET A 230 -3.96 -22.34 -6.58
N PHE A 231 -4.34 -21.68 -5.49
CA PHE A 231 -4.82 -22.32 -4.27
C PHE A 231 -6.03 -23.21 -4.56
N ARG A 232 -7.03 -22.65 -5.26
CA ARG A 232 -8.29 -23.33 -5.58
C ARG A 232 -8.11 -24.45 -6.59
N ARG A 233 -7.44 -24.18 -7.73
CA ARG A 233 -7.39 -25.09 -8.88
C ARG A 233 -6.35 -26.19 -8.72
N ARG A 234 -5.29 -25.95 -7.97
CA ARG A 234 -4.18 -26.89 -7.82
C ARG A 234 -4.21 -27.67 -6.49
N GLY A 235 -5.22 -27.43 -5.66
CA GLY A 235 -5.42 -28.15 -4.41
C GLY A 235 -4.34 -27.84 -3.36
N ALA A 236 -3.90 -26.60 -3.27
CA ALA A 236 -2.96 -26.18 -2.24
C ALA A 236 -3.55 -26.45 -0.84
N ALA A 237 -2.70 -26.87 0.07
CA ALA A 237 -3.07 -27.06 1.47
C ALA A 237 -2.66 -25.85 2.33
N LEU A 238 -1.57 -25.20 1.96
CA LEU A 238 -0.94 -24.14 2.73
C LEU A 238 -0.39 -23.05 1.82
N MET A 239 -0.45 -21.79 2.27
CA MET A 239 0.11 -20.65 1.55
C MET A 239 0.76 -19.67 2.54
N PHE A 240 1.98 -19.22 2.25
CA PHE A 240 2.56 -18.04 2.86
C PHE A 240 1.88 -16.81 2.26
N ALA A 241 1.11 -16.09 3.07
CA ALA A 241 0.21 -15.04 2.62
C ALA A 241 0.92 -13.68 2.55
N ASN A 242 1.69 -13.44 1.49
CA ASN A 242 2.43 -12.17 1.32
C ASN A 242 1.51 -10.93 1.31
N TYR A 243 0.30 -11.09 0.79
CA TYR A 243 -0.72 -10.03 0.78
C TYR A 243 -1.72 -10.15 1.94
N GLY A 244 -1.44 -11.06 2.89
CA GLY A 244 -2.16 -11.20 4.15
C GLY A 244 -3.68 -11.31 4.01
N SER A 245 -4.37 -10.42 4.69
CA SER A 245 -5.83 -10.38 4.77
C SER A 245 -6.52 -10.20 3.41
N GLN A 246 -5.90 -9.56 2.43
CA GLN A 246 -6.43 -9.44 1.07
C GLN A 246 -6.63 -10.81 0.42
N GLN A 247 -5.67 -11.71 0.55
CA GLN A 247 -5.78 -13.06 -0.01
C GLN A 247 -6.88 -13.88 0.69
N VAL A 248 -7.07 -13.67 2.00
CA VAL A 248 -8.18 -14.28 2.74
C VAL A 248 -9.53 -13.84 2.18
N GLN A 249 -9.68 -12.54 1.95
CA GLN A 249 -10.92 -11.96 1.38
C GLN A 249 -11.19 -12.50 -0.02
N LEU A 250 -10.18 -12.55 -0.88
CA LEU A 250 -10.30 -13.07 -2.24
C LEU A 250 -10.63 -14.57 -2.26
N LEU A 251 -10.02 -15.39 -1.40
CA LEU A 251 -10.35 -16.83 -1.25
C LEU A 251 -11.80 -17.01 -0.79
N LYS A 252 -12.25 -16.22 0.18
CA LYS A 252 -13.64 -16.25 0.63
C LYS A 252 -14.61 -15.87 -0.50
N ALA A 253 -14.32 -14.83 -1.27
CA ALA A 253 -15.11 -14.43 -2.43
C ALA A 253 -15.14 -15.54 -3.52
N ALA A 254 -14.06 -16.30 -3.66
CA ALA A 254 -13.98 -17.46 -4.54
C ALA A 254 -14.63 -18.75 -3.99
N GLY A 255 -15.29 -18.68 -2.81
CA GLY A 255 -15.98 -19.81 -2.18
C GLY A 255 -15.04 -20.85 -1.55
N VAL A 256 -13.80 -20.46 -1.24
CA VAL A 256 -12.81 -21.36 -0.61
C VAL A 256 -12.94 -21.27 0.92
N ASP A 257 -13.09 -22.42 1.58
CA ASP A 257 -13.07 -22.50 3.05
C ASP A 257 -11.62 -22.55 3.56
N ALA A 258 -11.00 -21.38 3.58
CA ALA A 258 -9.65 -21.20 4.08
C ALA A 258 -9.62 -20.63 5.49
N GLY A 259 -8.64 -21.06 6.29
CA GLY A 259 -8.30 -20.46 7.57
C GLY A 259 -7.07 -19.57 7.44
N TYR A 260 -6.92 -18.66 8.39
CA TYR A 260 -5.75 -17.79 8.51
C TYR A 260 -5.21 -17.81 9.94
N VAL A 261 -3.90 -17.82 10.07
CA VAL A 261 -3.22 -17.74 11.37
C VAL A 261 -1.96 -16.88 11.30
N VAL A 262 -1.68 -16.15 12.37
CA VAL A 262 -0.36 -15.62 12.67
C VAL A 262 0.43 -16.74 13.36
N PRO A 263 1.58 -17.16 12.84
CA PRO A 263 2.38 -18.24 13.45
C PRO A 263 3.03 -17.77 14.75
N LYS A 264 3.36 -18.71 15.63
CA LYS A 264 3.96 -18.43 16.96
C LYS A 264 5.29 -17.65 16.88
N GLU A 265 6.01 -17.78 15.80
CA GLU A 265 7.25 -17.03 15.54
C GLU A 265 6.97 -15.55 15.23
N GLY A 266 5.71 -15.20 14.99
CA GLY A 266 5.24 -13.91 14.50
C GLY A 266 5.07 -13.88 12.98
N ALA A 267 4.26 -12.96 12.49
CA ALA A 267 4.15 -12.68 11.06
C ALA A 267 4.99 -11.47 10.67
N LEU A 268 5.75 -11.58 9.59
CA LEU A 268 6.32 -10.42 8.93
C LEU A 268 5.15 -9.53 8.46
N ALA A 269 5.32 -8.22 8.49
CA ALA A 269 4.25 -7.30 8.10
C ALA A 269 4.80 -6.11 7.35
N TRP A 270 4.14 -5.73 6.28
CA TRP A 270 4.41 -4.50 5.58
C TRP A 270 3.48 -3.37 6.05
N LEU A 271 4.01 -2.17 6.01
CA LEU A 271 3.28 -0.93 6.28
C LEU A 271 3.52 0.01 5.12
N ASP A 272 2.48 0.25 4.35
CA ASP A 272 2.51 1.20 3.25
C ASP A 272 2.01 2.57 3.70
N GLY A 273 2.71 3.57 3.23
CA GLY A 273 2.34 4.96 3.44
C GLY A 273 2.40 5.75 2.15
N TRP A 274 1.85 6.94 2.19
CA TRP A 274 1.91 7.90 1.10
C TRP A 274 3.12 8.81 1.26
N ALA A 275 3.96 8.87 0.24
CA ALA A 275 5.11 9.77 0.13
C ALA A 275 4.88 10.77 -1.00
N ILE A 276 5.41 11.99 -0.84
CA ILE A 276 5.36 13.04 -1.85
C ILE A 276 6.69 13.06 -2.58
N THR A 277 6.68 13.13 -3.91
CA THR A 277 7.91 13.18 -4.70
C THR A 277 8.60 14.55 -4.51
N ARG A 278 9.94 14.55 -4.64
CA ARG A 278 10.73 15.78 -4.49
C ARG A 278 10.31 16.89 -5.46
N ASN A 279 9.93 16.53 -6.67
CA ASN A 279 9.57 17.43 -7.74
C ASN A 279 8.06 17.45 -8.03
N ALA A 280 7.23 17.18 -7.01
CA ALA A 280 5.79 17.27 -7.11
C ALA A 280 5.36 18.65 -7.61
N THR A 281 4.61 18.69 -8.70
CA THR A 281 4.08 19.95 -9.26
C THR A 281 2.87 20.45 -8.49
N ASN A 282 2.15 19.53 -7.81
CA ASN A 282 0.94 19.81 -7.03
C ASN A 282 1.05 19.30 -5.59
N ALA A 283 2.09 19.76 -4.87
CA ALA A 283 2.32 19.35 -3.47
C ALA A 283 1.11 19.63 -2.56
N LYS A 284 0.36 20.69 -2.80
CA LYS A 284 -0.87 20.98 -2.05
C LYS A 284 -1.92 19.88 -2.26
N LEU A 285 -2.22 19.52 -3.51
CA LEU A 285 -3.15 18.43 -3.81
C LEU A 285 -2.65 17.08 -3.29
N ALA A 286 -1.34 16.85 -3.27
CA ALA A 286 -0.76 15.64 -2.68
C ALA A 286 -1.04 15.55 -1.17
N HIS A 287 -0.93 16.65 -0.41
CA HIS A 287 -1.31 16.68 1.01
C HIS A 287 -2.82 16.46 1.21
N GLU A 288 -3.66 17.10 0.37
CA GLU A 288 -5.12 16.93 0.40
C GLU A 288 -5.51 15.48 0.08
N TRP A 289 -4.83 14.83 -0.87
CA TRP A 289 -5.01 13.43 -1.20
C TRP A 289 -4.72 12.52 -0.01
N ILE A 290 -3.56 12.70 0.62
CA ILE A 290 -3.18 11.92 1.82
C ILE A 290 -4.21 12.14 2.93
N ASN A 291 -4.62 13.39 3.16
CA ASN A 291 -5.61 13.71 4.17
C ASN A 291 -6.97 13.05 3.88
N TYR A 292 -7.42 13.09 2.62
CA TYR A 292 -8.66 12.45 2.18
C TYR A 292 -8.65 10.95 2.40
N LEU A 293 -7.56 10.27 2.05
CA LEU A 293 -7.47 8.82 2.18
C LEU A 293 -7.45 8.34 3.65
N LEU A 294 -7.20 9.21 4.60
CA LEU A 294 -7.34 8.94 6.03
C LEU A 294 -8.76 9.21 6.56
N GLU A 295 -9.73 9.55 5.72
CA GLU A 295 -11.13 9.65 6.09
C GLU A 295 -11.77 8.25 6.30
N PRO A 296 -12.93 8.17 7.01
CA PRO A 296 -13.59 6.89 7.27
C PRO A 296 -13.97 6.12 5.99
N ALA A 297 -14.46 6.79 4.95
CA ALA A 297 -14.95 6.12 3.74
C ALA A 297 -13.84 5.39 2.96
N PRO A 298 -12.67 5.99 2.66
CA PRO A 298 -11.54 5.27 2.07
C PRO A 298 -11.04 4.12 2.96
N GLY A 299 -10.90 4.33 4.27
CA GLY A 299 -10.49 3.28 5.20
C GLY A 299 -11.45 2.10 5.22
N GLN A 300 -12.76 2.36 5.21
CA GLN A 300 -13.78 1.32 5.13
C GLN A 300 -13.73 0.56 3.79
N ALA A 301 -13.48 1.25 2.68
CA ALA A 301 -13.35 0.62 1.37
C ALA A 301 -12.14 -0.33 1.31
N LEU A 302 -10.98 0.09 1.83
CA LEU A 302 -9.82 -0.80 1.97
C LEU A 302 -10.17 -2.09 2.71
N LEU A 303 -10.83 -1.96 3.86
CA LEU A 303 -11.18 -3.10 4.69
C LEU A 303 -12.21 -4.02 4.02
N THR A 304 -13.29 -3.47 3.47
CA THR A 304 -14.44 -4.26 3.00
C THR A 304 -14.29 -4.76 1.58
N ARG A 305 -13.65 -3.99 0.71
CA ARG A 305 -13.50 -4.34 -0.71
C ARG A 305 -12.19 -5.06 -0.97
N GLN A 306 -11.11 -4.61 -0.33
CA GLN A 306 -9.76 -5.15 -0.56
C GLN A 306 -9.31 -6.13 0.51
N GLY A 307 -10.01 -6.20 1.66
CA GLY A 307 -9.58 -7.00 2.80
C GLY A 307 -8.31 -6.48 3.48
N LEU A 308 -7.88 -5.26 3.17
CA LEU A 308 -6.67 -4.65 3.70
C LEU A 308 -6.97 -3.89 4.99
N ALA A 309 -6.12 -4.05 5.99
CA ALA A 309 -6.17 -3.23 7.18
C ALA A 309 -5.76 -1.79 6.86
N ASN A 310 -6.34 -0.83 7.58
CA ASN A 310 -5.96 0.58 7.46
C ASN A 310 -5.44 1.11 8.79
N THR A 311 -4.75 2.25 8.74
CA THR A 311 -4.11 2.81 9.94
C THR A 311 -5.09 3.57 10.86
N THR A 312 -6.36 3.70 10.48
CA THR A 312 -7.40 4.41 11.24
C THR A 312 -8.35 3.49 11.99
N SER A 313 -8.25 2.16 11.79
CA SER A 313 -9.05 1.16 12.49
C SER A 313 -8.25 -0.12 12.75
N GLU A 314 -8.65 -0.87 13.79
CA GLU A 314 -7.99 -2.15 14.10
C GLU A 314 -8.24 -3.19 13.00
N SER A 315 -7.24 -4.04 12.74
CA SER A 315 -7.36 -5.16 11.82
C SER A 315 -8.25 -6.24 12.43
N PRO A 316 -9.28 -6.71 11.71
CA PRO A 316 -10.11 -7.81 12.19
C PRO A 316 -9.36 -9.17 12.15
N MET A 317 -8.19 -9.22 11.53
CA MET A 317 -7.39 -10.44 11.35
C MET A 317 -6.35 -10.63 12.46
N LEU A 318 -5.99 -9.57 13.19
CA LEU A 318 -5.03 -9.60 14.29
C LEU A 318 -5.73 -9.83 15.62
N ARG A 319 -5.16 -10.71 16.44
CA ARG A 319 -5.53 -10.91 17.84
C ARG A 319 -4.60 -10.07 18.72
N PRO A 320 -5.00 -9.71 19.95
CA PRO A 320 -4.15 -8.93 20.86
C PRO A 320 -2.77 -9.53 21.12
N ASP A 321 -2.66 -10.86 21.14
CA ASP A 321 -1.43 -11.60 21.43
C ASP A 321 -0.61 -11.96 20.17
N ASP A 322 -1.09 -11.61 18.99
CA ASP A 322 -0.39 -11.89 17.74
C ASP A 322 0.87 -11.03 17.63
N ARG A 323 2.00 -11.68 17.38
CA ARG A 323 3.28 -10.99 17.18
C ARG A 323 3.42 -10.55 15.74
N VAL A 324 3.56 -9.24 15.54
CA VAL A 324 3.82 -8.62 14.23
C VAL A 324 5.26 -8.12 14.19
N ILE A 325 5.96 -8.45 13.10
CA ILE A 325 7.36 -8.06 12.85
C ILE A 325 7.38 -7.18 11.61
N TRP A 326 7.44 -5.87 11.82
CA TRP A 326 7.44 -4.91 10.71
C TRP A 326 8.67 -5.06 9.84
N LEU A 327 8.48 -5.01 8.51
CA LEU A 327 9.57 -5.04 7.55
C LEU A 327 10.54 -3.89 7.80
N GLU A 328 11.82 -4.22 7.76
CA GLU A 328 12.94 -3.28 7.80
C GLU A 328 13.75 -3.38 6.50
N PRO A 329 14.54 -2.35 6.17
CA PRO A 329 15.50 -2.44 5.08
C PRO A 329 16.45 -3.63 5.31
N VAL A 330 16.63 -4.43 4.28
CA VAL A 330 17.52 -5.58 4.35
C VAL A 330 18.98 -5.17 4.13
N GLU A 331 19.91 -6.04 4.52
CA GLU A 331 21.35 -5.76 4.45
C GLU A 331 21.89 -5.60 3.02
N ASP A 332 21.34 -6.35 2.04
CA ASP A 332 21.80 -6.33 0.64
C ASP A 332 20.70 -6.88 -0.29
N VAL A 333 19.86 -5.98 -0.81
CA VAL A 333 18.78 -6.32 -1.74
C VAL A 333 19.31 -7.01 -2.99
N ALA A 334 20.39 -6.49 -3.60
CA ALA A 334 20.93 -7.02 -4.84
C ALA A 334 21.46 -8.45 -4.67
N ARG A 335 22.08 -8.74 -3.52
CA ARG A 335 22.52 -10.10 -3.17
C ARG A 335 21.34 -11.03 -2.96
N ARG A 336 20.32 -10.62 -2.21
CA ARG A 336 19.11 -11.43 -1.99
C ARG A 336 18.44 -11.77 -3.31
N THR A 337 18.29 -10.81 -4.21
CA THR A 337 17.68 -11.00 -5.53
C THR A 337 18.52 -11.98 -6.37
N ARG A 338 19.81 -11.75 -6.50
CA ARG A 338 20.69 -12.64 -7.28
C ARG A 338 20.70 -14.09 -6.76
N LEU A 339 20.72 -14.28 -5.45
CA LEU A 339 20.68 -15.62 -4.85
C LEU A 339 19.31 -16.26 -5.02
N TRP A 340 18.24 -15.49 -4.88
CA TRP A 340 16.87 -15.97 -5.07
C TRP A 340 16.63 -16.44 -6.51
N ASP A 341 17.07 -15.69 -7.51
CA ASP A 341 16.93 -16.06 -8.92
C ASP A 341 17.60 -17.42 -9.20
N ARG A 342 18.79 -17.64 -8.64
CA ARG A 342 19.50 -18.92 -8.75
C ARG A 342 18.75 -20.07 -8.02
N ILE A 343 18.24 -19.80 -6.82
CA ILE A 343 17.41 -20.76 -6.08
C ILE A 343 16.13 -21.08 -6.88
N PHE A 344 15.44 -20.06 -7.35
CA PHE A 344 14.19 -20.19 -8.09
C PHE A 344 14.42 -21.01 -9.40
N SER A 345 15.51 -20.75 -10.11
CA SER A 345 15.90 -21.47 -11.33
C SER A 345 16.31 -22.94 -11.10
N GLY A 346 16.45 -23.38 -9.85
CA GLY A 346 16.73 -24.78 -9.53
C GLY A 346 18.18 -25.11 -9.20
N ASP A 347 19.04 -24.12 -9.07
CA ASP A 347 20.47 -24.33 -8.78
C ASP A 347 20.68 -25.03 -7.42
N ARG A 348 21.79 -25.79 -7.32
CA ARG A 348 22.26 -26.38 -6.05
C ARG A 348 22.95 -25.31 -5.20
N ALA A 349 22.99 -25.52 -3.87
CA ALA A 349 23.56 -24.56 -2.93
C ALA A 349 24.98 -24.09 -3.30
N SER A 350 25.86 -25.01 -3.72
CA SER A 350 27.23 -24.67 -4.16
C SER A 350 27.26 -23.69 -5.34
N LYS A 351 26.31 -23.82 -6.29
CA LYS A 351 26.17 -22.92 -7.42
C LYS A 351 25.49 -21.59 -7.03
N VAL A 352 24.47 -21.65 -6.17
CA VAL A 352 23.80 -20.45 -5.65
C VAL A 352 24.80 -19.54 -4.96
N LEU A 353 25.67 -20.09 -4.12
CA LEU A 353 26.66 -19.37 -3.30
C LEU A 353 27.95 -19.03 -4.04
N SER A 354 28.14 -19.53 -5.26
CA SER A 354 29.34 -19.15 -6.05
C SER A 354 29.31 -17.65 -6.40
N PRO A 355 30.46 -17.02 -6.49
CA PRO A 355 30.60 -15.60 -6.86
C PRO A 355 29.85 -15.20 -8.15
#